data_61b9d5ecefdf63c1aca2106faa0e008b
#
_entry.id   61b9d5ecefdf63c1aca2106faa0e008b
#
_cell.length_a   1.000
_cell.length_b   1.000
_cell.length_c   1.000
_cell.angle_alpha   90.00
_cell.angle_beta   90.00
_cell.angle_gamma   90.00
#
_symmetry.space_group_name_H-M   'P 1'
#
loop_
_entity.id
_entity.type
_entity.pdbx_description
1 polymer ?
#
loop_
_entity_poly.entity_id
_entity_poly.type
_entity_poly.pdbx_seq_one_letter_code
_entity_poly.pdbx_strand_id
1 'polypeptide(L)'
;MKITEVASQLNVSARAIRFYEEKGLITPDKEPGNQYRLFTEEHIGQLKTIIALREIGVPVEQIKVMLEGLDQGDTAPLQDELEQHRNQLYREFLELKQLIETADRMLERVQKEHKVDQTWLYRMAEGSKRLRDSRNAWKDRWDFDQLAAVYDEEVEQGSPAHLRPFAKEIGGKYAILLDRMVEWIAPRGGEQGLDIGIGTGNLAERFLAQGAMMSGLDQSQSMLNESRRKLPNLPTRLGNWLSIPYFERTFDFVVSSFTLHHLTEEQKPLALEEMTRVLKPRGRICLVDVMFEHEEARERYREIKEAEGDQDVLRSLHERMYADKSQLLGWLRDHGYVTMHQAYAEVLHMVYAIRASD
;
A
#
# COMPACT_ATOMS: atom_id res chain seq x y z
N MET A 1 3.19 -41.93 -15.89
CA MET A 1 2.10 -42.37 -14.97
C MET A 1 0.73 -42.14 -15.61
N LYS A 2 -0.29 -42.93 -15.24
CA LYS A 2 -1.68 -42.70 -15.68
C LYS A 2 -2.37 -41.67 -14.78
N ILE A 3 -3.40 -40.99 -15.30
CA ILE A 3 -4.12 -39.92 -14.58
C ILE A 3 -4.63 -40.33 -13.19
N THR A 4 -5.05 -41.60 -13.04
CA THR A 4 -5.54 -42.12 -11.75
C THR A 4 -4.45 -42.28 -10.71
N GLU A 5 -3.24 -42.65 -11.15
CA GLU A 5 -2.06 -42.76 -10.30
C GLU A 5 -1.60 -41.36 -9.82
N VAL A 6 -1.51 -40.41 -10.76
CA VAL A 6 -1.18 -39.01 -10.45
C VAL A 6 -2.20 -38.37 -9.54
N ALA A 7 -3.49 -38.58 -9.79
CA ALA A 7 -4.58 -38.08 -8.96
C ALA A 7 -4.48 -38.59 -7.50
N SER A 8 -4.19 -39.91 -7.36
CA SER A 8 -3.97 -40.50 -6.03
C SER A 8 -2.72 -39.95 -5.35
N GLN A 9 -1.60 -39.84 -6.08
CA GLN A 9 -0.33 -39.32 -5.54
C GLN A 9 -0.42 -37.88 -5.07
N LEU A 10 -1.16 -37.02 -5.81
CA LEU A 10 -1.28 -35.59 -5.52
C LEU A 10 -2.51 -35.25 -4.66
N ASN A 11 -3.28 -36.26 -4.25
CA ASN A 11 -4.51 -36.12 -3.49
C ASN A 11 -5.54 -35.17 -4.13
N VAL A 12 -5.70 -35.25 -5.45
CA VAL A 12 -6.68 -34.45 -6.21
C VAL A 12 -7.56 -35.36 -7.05
N SER A 13 -8.70 -34.87 -7.52
CA SER A 13 -9.55 -35.65 -8.41
C SER A 13 -8.98 -35.70 -9.83
N ALA A 14 -9.16 -36.81 -10.53
CA ALA A 14 -8.82 -36.90 -11.96
C ALA A 14 -9.59 -35.85 -12.81
N ARG A 15 -10.75 -35.37 -12.31
CA ARG A 15 -11.51 -34.27 -12.93
C ARG A 15 -10.77 -32.96 -12.83
N ALA A 16 -10.13 -32.67 -11.70
CA ALA A 16 -9.31 -31.44 -11.51
C ALA A 16 -8.12 -31.45 -12.48
N ILE A 17 -7.43 -32.58 -12.65
CA ILE A 17 -6.31 -32.69 -13.58
C ILE A 17 -6.78 -32.45 -15.03
N ARG A 18 -7.92 -33.03 -15.46
CA ARG A 18 -8.52 -32.76 -16.77
C ARG A 18 -8.90 -31.31 -16.97
N PHE A 19 -9.42 -30.66 -15.94
CA PHE A 19 -9.73 -29.23 -15.96
C PHE A 19 -8.47 -28.38 -16.18
N TYR A 20 -7.36 -28.71 -15.53
CA TYR A 20 -6.09 -28.00 -15.75
C TYR A 20 -5.54 -28.22 -17.16
N GLU A 21 -5.68 -29.42 -17.72
CA GLU A 21 -5.36 -29.71 -19.11
C GLU A 21 -6.26 -28.91 -20.07
N GLU A 22 -7.57 -28.88 -19.84
CA GLU A 22 -8.55 -28.12 -20.64
C GLU A 22 -8.26 -26.63 -20.63
N LYS A 23 -7.77 -26.10 -19.49
CA LYS A 23 -7.34 -24.71 -19.35
C LYS A 23 -5.93 -24.44 -19.91
N GLY A 24 -5.25 -25.47 -20.41
CA GLY A 24 -3.92 -25.32 -21.00
C GLY A 24 -2.80 -25.05 -20.01
N LEU A 25 -2.98 -25.45 -18.74
CA LEU A 25 -1.94 -25.35 -17.71
C LEU A 25 -0.94 -26.52 -17.78
N ILE A 26 -1.34 -27.65 -18.34
CA ILE A 26 -0.50 -28.82 -18.59
C ILE A 26 -0.88 -29.44 -19.95
N THR A 27 0.08 -30.06 -20.56
CA THR A 27 -0.13 -30.76 -21.85
C THR A 27 0.49 -32.18 -21.80
N PRO A 28 -0.21 -33.12 -21.15
CA PRO A 28 0.32 -34.50 -21.01
C PRO A 28 0.46 -35.18 -22.37
N ASP A 29 1.47 -36.02 -22.48
CA ASP A 29 1.67 -36.87 -23.67
C ASP A 29 0.50 -37.84 -23.85
N LYS A 30 0.26 -38.25 -25.09
CA LYS A 30 -0.70 -39.30 -25.43
C LYS A 30 0.03 -40.56 -25.87
N GLU A 31 -0.35 -41.67 -25.28
CA GLU A 31 0.22 -42.97 -25.65
C GLU A 31 -0.12 -43.34 -27.11
N PRO A 32 0.86 -43.67 -27.95
CA PRO A 32 0.61 -44.06 -29.32
C PRO A 32 -0.30 -45.29 -29.34
N GLY A 33 -1.43 -45.22 -30.05
CA GLY A 33 -2.35 -46.34 -30.29
C GLY A 33 -3.63 -46.34 -29.44
N ASN A 34 -3.66 -45.82 -28.23
CA ASN A 34 -4.85 -45.84 -27.38
C ASN A 34 -5.28 -44.46 -26.83
N GLN A 35 -4.51 -43.42 -27.15
CA GLN A 35 -4.79 -42.02 -26.74
C GLN A 35 -4.89 -41.78 -25.21
N TYR A 36 -4.39 -42.73 -24.38
CA TYR A 36 -4.33 -42.51 -22.94
C TYR A 36 -3.27 -41.45 -22.60
N ARG A 37 -3.62 -40.60 -21.62
CA ARG A 37 -2.71 -39.56 -21.10
C ARG A 37 -1.58 -40.19 -20.29
N LEU A 38 -0.35 -39.80 -20.62
CA LEU A 38 0.86 -40.18 -19.90
C LEU A 38 1.47 -38.95 -19.26
N PHE A 39 1.66 -39.01 -17.96
CA PHE A 39 2.25 -37.92 -17.16
C PHE A 39 3.71 -38.26 -16.85
N THR A 40 4.60 -37.34 -17.16
CA THR A 40 6.02 -37.38 -16.83
C THR A 40 6.24 -36.78 -15.42
N GLU A 41 7.46 -36.89 -14.87
CA GLU A 41 7.83 -36.22 -13.62
C GLU A 41 7.74 -34.70 -13.74
N GLU A 42 8.01 -34.15 -14.91
CA GLU A 42 7.83 -32.72 -15.19
C GLU A 42 6.36 -32.29 -15.06
N HIS A 43 5.44 -33.01 -15.68
CA HIS A 43 4.00 -32.76 -15.52
C HIS A 43 3.55 -32.88 -14.08
N ILE A 44 4.13 -33.80 -13.30
CA ILE A 44 3.85 -33.92 -11.86
C ILE A 44 4.36 -32.69 -11.10
N GLY A 45 5.55 -32.18 -11.45
CA GLY A 45 6.09 -30.95 -10.90
C GLY A 45 5.19 -29.73 -11.17
N GLN A 46 4.77 -29.56 -12.43
CA GLN A 46 3.82 -28.50 -12.82
C GLN A 46 2.49 -28.63 -12.07
N LEU A 47 1.92 -29.84 -11.96
CA LEU A 47 0.69 -30.08 -11.20
C LEU A 47 0.84 -29.72 -9.72
N LYS A 48 1.97 -30.03 -9.09
CA LYS A 48 2.24 -29.63 -7.69
C LYS A 48 2.22 -28.10 -7.53
N THR A 49 2.85 -27.39 -8.46
CA THR A 49 2.83 -25.92 -8.48
C THR A 49 1.41 -25.37 -8.66
N ILE A 50 0.65 -25.90 -9.63
CA ILE A 50 -0.75 -25.52 -9.87
C ILE A 50 -1.59 -25.71 -8.60
N ILE A 51 -1.49 -26.91 -7.98
CA ILE A 51 -2.24 -27.25 -6.77
C ILE A 51 -1.87 -26.29 -5.63
N ALA A 52 -0.58 -26.06 -5.39
CA ALA A 52 -0.14 -25.14 -4.34
C ALA A 52 -0.68 -23.72 -4.52
N LEU A 53 -0.66 -23.20 -5.75
CA LEU A 53 -1.20 -21.86 -6.07
C LEU A 53 -2.73 -21.83 -5.91
N ARG A 54 -3.42 -22.90 -6.29
CA ARG A 54 -4.88 -23.04 -6.11
C ARG A 54 -5.29 -23.09 -4.62
N GLU A 55 -4.51 -23.75 -3.78
CA GLU A 55 -4.76 -23.82 -2.33
C GLU A 55 -4.74 -22.45 -1.65
N ILE A 56 -3.93 -21.54 -2.14
CA ILE A 56 -3.92 -20.14 -1.65
C ILE A 56 -4.91 -19.25 -2.40
N GLY A 57 -5.73 -19.80 -3.32
CA GLY A 57 -6.83 -19.09 -3.99
C GLY A 57 -6.45 -18.39 -5.29
N VAL A 58 -5.23 -18.54 -5.83
CA VAL A 58 -4.82 -17.91 -7.10
C VAL A 58 -5.74 -18.36 -8.26
N PRO A 59 -6.31 -17.42 -9.04
CA PRO A 59 -7.12 -17.75 -10.21
C PRO A 59 -6.34 -18.55 -11.27
N VAL A 60 -7.06 -19.44 -11.99
CA VAL A 60 -6.43 -20.32 -12.98
C VAL A 60 -5.75 -19.54 -14.11
N GLU A 61 -6.32 -18.44 -14.50
CA GLU A 61 -5.80 -17.56 -15.55
C GLU A 61 -4.45 -16.94 -15.16
N GLN A 62 -4.27 -16.56 -13.90
CA GLN A 62 -3.01 -16.03 -13.37
C GLN A 62 -1.94 -17.13 -13.25
N ILE A 63 -2.34 -18.36 -12.86
CA ILE A 63 -1.41 -19.50 -12.77
C ILE A 63 -0.75 -19.76 -14.12
N LYS A 64 -1.46 -19.56 -15.23
CA LYS A 64 -0.91 -19.76 -16.58
C LYS A 64 0.28 -18.82 -16.83
N VAL A 65 0.14 -17.55 -16.53
CA VAL A 65 1.21 -16.55 -16.68
C VAL A 65 2.43 -16.90 -15.80
N MET A 66 2.16 -17.34 -14.56
CA MET A 66 3.23 -17.77 -13.64
C MET A 66 4.01 -18.97 -14.17
N LEU A 67 3.32 -19.99 -14.74
CA LEU A 67 3.97 -21.18 -15.29
C LEU A 67 4.78 -20.86 -16.55
N GLU A 68 4.25 -20.02 -17.45
CA GLU A 68 4.97 -19.59 -18.66
C GLU A 68 6.29 -18.89 -18.32
N GLY A 69 6.32 -18.06 -17.25
CA GLY A 69 7.55 -17.47 -16.73
C GLY A 69 8.53 -18.50 -16.20
N LEU A 70 8.06 -19.41 -15.36
CA LEU A 70 8.90 -20.48 -14.77
C LEU A 70 9.52 -21.37 -15.82
N ASP A 71 8.80 -21.72 -16.88
CA ASP A 71 9.32 -22.53 -17.99
C ASP A 71 10.43 -21.81 -18.77
N GLN A 72 10.46 -20.48 -18.74
CA GLN A 72 11.52 -19.64 -19.32
C GLN A 72 12.67 -19.36 -18.34
N GLY A 73 12.58 -19.84 -17.09
CA GLY A 73 13.55 -19.58 -16.03
C GLY A 73 13.42 -18.18 -15.42
N ASP A 74 12.31 -17.47 -15.68
CA ASP A 74 11.99 -16.17 -15.14
C ASP A 74 11.01 -16.30 -13.96
N THR A 75 11.41 -15.85 -12.79
CA THR A 75 10.58 -15.86 -11.57
C THR A 75 9.82 -14.55 -11.35
N ALA A 76 10.07 -13.51 -12.13
CA ALA A 76 9.41 -12.21 -11.94
C ALA A 76 7.89 -12.30 -12.11
N PRO A 77 7.32 -12.97 -13.14
CA PRO A 77 5.86 -13.11 -13.25
C PRO A 77 5.24 -13.84 -12.05
N LEU A 78 5.90 -14.84 -11.51
CA LEU A 78 5.44 -15.55 -10.31
C LEU A 78 5.42 -14.61 -9.10
N GLN A 79 6.47 -13.83 -8.92
CA GLN A 79 6.55 -12.88 -7.81
C GLN A 79 5.48 -11.80 -7.92
N ASP A 80 5.34 -11.18 -9.08
CA ASP A 80 4.39 -10.09 -9.33
C ASP A 80 2.94 -10.55 -9.11
N GLU A 81 2.56 -11.69 -9.65
CA GLU A 81 1.21 -12.25 -9.49
C GLU A 81 0.92 -12.64 -8.03
N LEU A 82 1.89 -13.23 -7.31
CA LEU A 82 1.74 -13.53 -5.89
C LEU A 82 1.62 -12.24 -5.04
N GLU A 83 2.35 -11.18 -5.38
CA GLU A 83 2.21 -9.88 -4.70
C GLU A 83 0.84 -9.27 -4.95
N GLN A 84 0.35 -9.29 -6.18
CA GLN A 84 -0.99 -8.80 -6.52
C GLN A 84 -2.08 -9.62 -5.80
N HIS A 85 -1.97 -10.95 -5.81
CA HIS A 85 -2.92 -11.83 -5.14
C HIS A 85 -2.93 -11.59 -3.63
N ARG A 86 -1.76 -11.50 -2.99
CA ARG A 86 -1.66 -11.14 -1.57
C ARG A 86 -2.35 -9.81 -1.26
N ASN A 87 -2.13 -8.80 -2.09
CA ASN A 87 -2.76 -7.48 -1.90
C ASN A 87 -4.28 -7.55 -2.07
N GLN A 88 -4.76 -8.38 -2.99
CA GLN A 88 -6.19 -8.63 -3.14
C GLN A 88 -6.77 -9.26 -1.87
N LEU A 89 -6.12 -10.27 -1.30
CA LEU A 89 -6.53 -10.91 -0.05
C LEU A 89 -6.56 -9.92 1.13
N TYR A 90 -5.59 -9.00 1.21
CA TYR A 90 -5.61 -7.94 2.25
C TYR A 90 -6.78 -6.97 2.06
N ARG A 91 -7.12 -6.58 0.83
CA ARG A 91 -8.31 -5.75 0.57
C ARG A 91 -9.58 -6.46 1.00
N GLU A 92 -9.75 -7.71 0.63
CA GLU A 92 -10.89 -8.54 1.04
C GLU A 92 -10.97 -8.70 2.57
N PHE A 93 -9.83 -8.94 3.22
CA PHE A 93 -9.74 -9.00 4.68
C PHE A 93 -10.23 -7.70 5.34
N LEU A 94 -9.78 -6.53 4.86
CA LEU A 94 -10.21 -5.24 5.41
C LEU A 94 -11.69 -4.96 5.15
N GLU A 95 -12.22 -5.35 3.99
CA GLU A 95 -13.66 -5.26 3.69
C GLU A 95 -14.48 -6.15 4.63
N LEU A 96 -14.08 -7.41 4.81
CA LEU A 96 -14.74 -8.34 5.71
C LEU A 96 -14.69 -7.86 7.16
N LYS A 97 -13.53 -7.36 7.62
CA LYS A 97 -13.39 -6.78 8.95
C LYS A 97 -14.38 -5.64 9.16
N GLN A 98 -14.46 -4.69 8.23
CA GLN A 98 -15.39 -3.56 8.31
C GLN A 98 -16.87 -4.01 8.35
N LEU A 99 -17.22 -5.04 7.58
CA LEU A 99 -18.57 -5.61 7.60
C LEU A 99 -18.88 -6.26 8.96
N ILE A 100 -17.93 -6.99 9.55
CA ILE A 100 -18.06 -7.59 10.88
C ILE A 100 -18.25 -6.50 11.94
N GLU A 101 -17.40 -5.48 11.98
CA GLU A 101 -17.51 -4.36 12.92
C GLU A 101 -18.83 -3.59 12.77
N THR A 102 -19.36 -3.49 11.55
CA THR A 102 -20.67 -2.88 11.29
C THR A 102 -21.79 -3.75 11.83
N ALA A 103 -21.71 -5.07 11.62
CA ALA A 103 -22.68 -6.03 12.15
C ALA A 103 -22.67 -6.05 13.68
N ASP A 104 -21.49 -6.02 14.31
CA ASP A 104 -21.35 -5.98 15.77
C ASP A 104 -22.02 -4.72 16.36
N ARG A 105 -21.78 -3.54 15.78
CA ARG A 105 -22.45 -2.30 16.18
C ARG A 105 -23.99 -2.38 16.04
N MET A 106 -24.45 -3.03 14.96
CA MET A 106 -25.90 -3.26 14.79
C MET A 106 -26.45 -4.20 15.86
N LEU A 107 -25.74 -5.28 16.16
CA LEU A 107 -26.12 -6.25 17.19
C LEU A 107 -26.16 -5.62 18.58
N GLU A 108 -25.12 -4.88 18.98
CA GLU A 108 -25.07 -4.19 20.27
C GLU A 108 -26.25 -3.24 20.46
N ARG A 109 -26.62 -2.51 19.45
CA ARG A 109 -27.74 -1.56 19.54
C ARG A 109 -29.07 -2.28 19.64
N VAL A 110 -29.31 -3.32 18.83
CA VAL A 110 -30.53 -4.14 18.92
C VAL A 110 -30.69 -4.76 20.30
N GLN A 111 -29.59 -5.25 20.88
CA GLN A 111 -29.59 -5.82 22.24
C GLN A 111 -29.88 -4.77 23.31
N LYS A 112 -29.39 -3.55 23.18
CA LYS A 112 -29.59 -2.47 24.17
C LYS A 112 -30.98 -1.84 24.08
N GLU A 113 -31.47 -1.56 22.89
CA GLU A 113 -32.68 -0.77 22.70
C GLU A 113 -33.94 -1.60 22.50
N HIS A 114 -33.83 -2.92 22.25
CA HIS A 114 -34.94 -3.84 21.95
C HIS A 114 -35.94 -3.37 20.89
N LYS A 115 -35.55 -2.32 20.14
CA LYS A 115 -36.27 -1.73 19.00
C LYS A 115 -35.33 -1.57 17.84
N VAL A 116 -35.82 -1.87 16.62
CA VAL A 116 -35.05 -1.71 15.40
C VAL A 116 -35.58 -0.49 14.66
N ASP A 117 -34.73 0.54 14.54
CA ASP A 117 -34.96 1.66 13.64
C ASP A 117 -34.41 1.31 12.25
N GLN A 118 -35.31 1.04 11.31
CA GLN A 118 -34.93 0.68 9.93
C GLN A 118 -34.11 1.77 9.24
N THR A 119 -34.38 3.04 9.52
CA THR A 119 -33.64 4.18 8.95
C THR A 119 -32.21 4.19 9.48
N TRP A 120 -32.01 3.87 10.75
CA TRP A 120 -30.67 3.77 11.32
C TRP A 120 -29.87 2.59 10.74
N LEU A 121 -30.50 1.41 10.58
CA LEU A 121 -29.86 0.26 9.93
C LEU A 121 -29.40 0.61 8.51
N TYR A 122 -30.26 1.29 7.75
CA TYR A 122 -29.92 1.73 6.40
C TYR A 122 -28.72 2.69 6.41
N ARG A 123 -28.70 3.68 7.30
CA ARG A 123 -27.58 4.64 7.41
C ARG A 123 -26.25 3.96 7.75
N MET A 124 -26.28 2.94 8.64
CA MET A 124 -25.09 2.15 8.98
C MET A 124 -24.56 1.38 7.77
N ALA A 125 -25.43 0.74 7.02
CA ALA A 125 -25.06 0.01 5.82
C ALA A 125 -24.54 0.96 4.72
N GLU A 126 -25.18 2.12 4.53
CA GLU A 126 -24.74 3.15 3.58
C GLU A 126 -23.37 3.73 3.95
N GLY A 127 -23.11 4.00 5.24
CA GLY A 127 -21.80 4.43 5.73
C GLY A 127 -20.71 3.41 5.41
N SER A 128 -20.96 2.12 5.67
CA SER A 128 -20.04 1.05 5.34
C SER A 128 -19.75 0.95 3.83
N LYS A 129 -20.80 1.15 3.00
CA LYS A 129 -20.67 1.19 1.54
C LYS A 129 -19.79 2.36 1.08
N ARG A 130 -20.02 3.58 1.58
CA ARG A 130 -19.22 4.77 1.23
C ARG A 130 -17.74 4.58 1.55
N LEU A 131 -17.41 4.01 2.71
CA LEU A 131 -16.03 3.73 3.10
C LEU A 131 -15.37 2.74 2.12
N ARG A 132 -16.07 1.68 1.75
CA ARG A 132 -15.60 0.72 0.75
C ARG A 132 -15.39 1.38 -0.62
N ASP A 133 -16.36 2.19 -1.06
CA ASP A 133 -16.29 2.89 -2.34
C ASP A 133 -15.11 3.88 -2.36
N SER A 134 -14.83 4.59 -1.25
CA SER A 134 -13.68 5.48 -1.11
C SER A 134 -12.34 4.73 -1.16
N ARG A 135 -12.25 3.55 -0.54
CA ARG A 135 -11.06 2.69 -0.63
C ARG A 135 -10.83 2.16 -2.05
N ASN A 136 -11.92 1.76 -2.74
CA ASN A 136 -11.85 1.23 -4.09
C ASN A 136 -11.68 2.32 -5.17
N ALA A 137 -11.96 3.58 -4.84
CA ALA A 137 -11.77 4.72 -5.72
C ALA A 137 -10.29 5.16 -5.87
N TRP A 138 -9.37 4.48 -5.19
CA TRP A 138 -7.95 4.75 -5.34
C TRP A 138 -7.51 4.53 -6.80
N LYS A 139 -6.91 5.56 -7.38
CA LYS A 139 -6.32 5.51 -8.73
C LYS A 139 -4.93 6.12 -8.66
N ASP A 140 -3.97 5.47 -9.30
CA ASP A 140 -2.72 6.14 -9.63
C ASP A 140 -3.02 7.23 -10.67
N ARG A 141 -2.82 8.49 -10.27
CA ARG A 141 -3.05 9.68 -11.12
C ARG A 141 -1.76 10.25 -11.66
N TRP A 142 -0.61 9.74 -11.24
CA TRP A 142 0.67 10.44 -11.38
C TRP A 142 1.69 9.68 -12.22
N ASP A 143 1.38 8.43 -12.59
CA ASP A 143 2.22 7.57 -13.42
C ASP A 143 3.66 7.46 -12.90
N PHE A 144 3.79 7.16 -11.59
CA PHE A 144 5.09 7.01 -10.94
C PHE A 144 5.96 5.93 -11.56
N ASP A 145 5.35 4.97 -12.29
CA ASP A 145 6.11 3.96 -13.01
C ASP A 145 7.05 4.56 -14.05
N GLN A 146 6.66 5.65 -14.71
CA GLN A 146 7.53 6.35 -15.67
C GLN A 146 8.62 7.20 -14.99
N LEU A 147 8.38 7.68 -13.78
CA LEU A 147 9.31 8.53 -13.03
C LEU A 147 10.39 7.73 -12.31
N ALA A 148 10.16 6.45 -12.03
CA ALA A 148 11.01 5.64 -11.16
C ALA A 148 12.50 5.64 -11.59
N ALA A 149 12.78 5.49 -12.88
CA ALA A 149 14.14 5.38 -13.39
C ALA A 149 14.98 6.67 -13.24
N VAL A 150 14.33 7.85 -13.20
CA VAL A 150 15.02 9.16 -13.15
C VAL A 150 14.83 9.86 -11.79
N TYR A 151 14.07 9.28 -10.89
CA TYR A 151 13.65 9.92 -9.64
C TYR A 151 14.83 10.35 -8.77
N ASP A 152 15.82 9.48 -8.56
CA ASP A 152 16.99 9.80 -7.72
C ASP A 152 17.86 10.87 -8.34
N GLU A 153 18.04 10.89 -9.68
CA GLU A 153 18.74 11.96 -10.39
C GLU A 153 18.04 13.31 -10.22
N GLU A 154 16.72 13.35 -10.30
CA GLU A 154 15.93 14.56 -10.08
C GLU A 154 16.03 15.06 -8.63
N VAL A 155 16.06 14.14 -7.66
CA VAL A 155 16.30 14.46 -6.22
C VAL A 155 17.68 15.11 -6.05
N GLU A 156 18.73 14.56 -6.67
CA GLU A 156 20.10 15.10 -6.63
C GLU A 156 20.19 16.49 -7.28
N GLN A 157 19.41 16.74 -8.33
CA GLN A 157 19.28 18.02 -9.01
C GLN A 157 18.44 19.06 -8.22
N GLY A 158 17.89 18.66 -7.07
CA GLY A 158 17.27 19.55 -6.08
C GLY A 158 15.75 19.51 -6.03
N SER A 159 15.04 18.88 -6.98
CA SER A 159 13.59 18.75 -6.91
C SER A 159 13.04 17.69 -7.87
N PRO A 160 12.50 16.58 -7.36
CA PRO A 160 11.80 15.61 -8.20
C PRO A 160 10.59 16.26 -8.90
N ALA A 161 10.22 15.75 -10.07
CA ALA A 161 9.21 16.34 -10.96
C ALA A 161 7.90 16.69 -10.25
N HIS A 162 7.43 15.81 -9.39
CA HIS A 162 6.18 16.01 -8.66
C HIS A 162 6.25 17.11 -7.58
N LEU A 163 7.45 17.53 -7.16
CA LEU A 163 7.66 18.61 -6.18
C LEU A 163 8.17 19.91 -6.83
N ARG A 164 8.42 19.93 -8.14
CA ARG A 164 8.93 21.11 -8.86
C ARG A 164 8.12 22.39 -8.64
N PRO A 165 6.77 22.36 -8.55
CA PRO A 165 6.01 23.58 -8.23
C PRO A 165 6.44 24.25 -6.93
N PHE A 166 6.96 23.48 -5.97
CA PHE A 166 7.44 23.97 -4.66
C PHE A 166 8.97 23.92 -4.54
N ALA A 167 9.68 23.93 -5.66
CA ALA A 167 11.15 23.85 -5.66
C ALA A 167 11.82 24.99 -4.87
N LYS A 168 11.20 26.18 -4.81
CA LYS A 168 11.70 27.32 -4.01
C LYS A 168 11.54 27.07 -2.51
N GLU A 169 10.42 26.51 -2.09
CA GLU A 169 10.09 26.19 -0.70
C GLU A 169 10.92 25.01 -0.19
N ILE A 170 11.10 23.99 -1.03
CA ILE A 170 11.91 22.80 -0.71
C ILE A 170 13.41 23.14 -0.77
N GLY A 171 13.87 23.85 -1.80
CA GLY A 171 15.15 24.54 -1.88
C GLY A 171 16.36 23.77 -1.34
N GLY A 172 16.62 22.53 -1.80
CA GLY A 172 17.73 21.70 -1.28
C GLY A 172 17.49 21.10 0.11
N LYS A 173 16.32 21.32 0.73
CA LYS A 173 16.00 20.79 2.07
C LYS A 173 15.57 19.33 2.06
N TYR A 174 15.35 18.71 0.89
CA TYR A 174 14.84 17.35 0.79
C TYR A 174 15.63 16.37 1.68
N ALA A 175 16.93 16.28 1.49
CA ALA A 175 17.78 15.41 2.31
C ALA A 175 17.73 15.77 3.80
N ILE A 176 17.78 17.07 4.12
CA ILE A 176 17.70 17.57 5.51
C ILE A 176 16.39 17.15 6.17
N LEU A 177 15.27 17.20 5.44
CA LEU A 177 13.97 16.79 5.97
C LEU A 177 13.91 15.30 6.27
N LEU A 178 14.47 14.46 5.40
CA LEU A 178 14.54 13.03 5.65
C LEU A 178 15.40 12.72 6.89
N ASP A 179 16.55 13.39 7.06
CA ASP A 179 17.40 13.26 8.24
C ASP A 179 16.68 13.72 9.51
N ARG A 180 15.91 14.80 9.44
CA ARG A 180 15.08 15.29 10.56
C ARG A 180 13.96 14.32 10.94
N MET A 181 13.36 13.62 9.96
CA MET A 181 12.39 12.57 10.27
C MET A 181 13.02 11.45 11.09
N VAL A 182 14.24 11.05 10.76
CA VAL A 182 14.99 10.05 11.53
C VAL A 182 15.29 10.54 12.94
N GLU A 183 15.73 11.80 13.10
CA GLU A 183 15.96 12.40 14.40
C GLU A 183 14.69 12.45 15.27
N TRP A 184 13.53 12.77 14.66
CA TRP A 184 12.26 12.87 15.41
C TRP A 184 11.73 11.50 15.81
N ILE A 185 11.81 10.51 14.94
CA ILE A 185 11.47 9.12 15.27
C ILE A 185 12.46 8.57 16.30
N ALA A 186 13.75 8.92 16.20
CA ALA A 186 14.81 8.40 17.04
C ALA A 186 14.72 6.87 17.21
N PRO A 187 14.88 6.09 16.14
CA PRO A 187 14.63 4.66 16.16
C PRO A 187 15.66 3.97 17.06
N ARG A 188 15.23 2.96 17.80
CA ARG A 188 16.12 2.08 18.53
C ARG A 188 16.54 0.92 17.63
N GLY A 189 17.74 0.40 17.85
CA GLY A 189 18.20 -0.76 17.08
C GLY A 189 17.21 -1.92 17.15
N GLY A 190 16.84 -2.47 15.99
CA GLY A 190 15.87 -3.55 15.85
C GLY A 190 14.40 -3.17 15.89
N GLU A 191 14.04 -1.89 16.10
CA GLU A 191 12.65 -1.45 15.92
C GLU A 191 12.20 -1.60 14.46
N GLN A 192 10.94 -1.99 14.27
CA GLN A 192 10.35 -2.19 12.95
C GLN A 192 9.64 -0.93 12.48
N GLY A 193 10.08 -0.38 11.36
CA GLY A 193 9.47 0.78 10.70
C GLY A 193 8.80 0.43 9.39
N LEU A 194 7.75 1.17 9.05
CA LEU A 194 7.10 1.14 7.74
C LEU A 194 7.24 2.50 7.07
N ASP A 195 7.75 2.51 5.84
CA ASP A 195 7.77 3.68 4.96
C ASP A 195 6.66 3.56 3.92
N ILE A 196 5.65 4.45 3.99
CA ILE A 196 4.49 4.45 3.08
C ILE A 196 4.74 5.44 1.95
N GLY A 197 4.67 4.95 0.71
CA GLY A 197 5.14 5.68 -0.45
C GLY A 197 6.67 5.72 -0.47
N ILE A 198 7.28 4.55 -0.29
CA ILE A 198 8.73 4.42 -0.16
C ILE A 198 9.51 4.96 -1.37
N GLY A 199 8.89 4.97 -2.56
CA GLY A 199 9.54 5.35 -3.81
C GLY A 199 10.79 4.51 -4.05
N THR A 200 11.91 5.16 -4.32
CA THR A 200 13.22 4.52 -4.52
C THR A 200 13.96 4.17 -3.22
N GLY A 201 13.35 4.41 -2.04
CA GLY A 201 13.91 4.00 -0.74
C GLY A 201 14.75 5.05 -0.02
N ASN A 202 14.73 6.30 -0.44
CA ASN A 202 15.59 7.38 0.09
C ASN A 202 15.41 7.63 1.61
N LEU A 203 14.19 7.55 2.13
CA LEU A 203 13.92 7.69 3.56
C LEU A 203 14.28 6.40 4.31
N ALA A 204 13.85 5.24 3.80
CA ALA A 204 14.12 3.95 4.41
C ALA A 204 15.63 3.69 4.59
N GLU A 205 16.46 4.08 3.62
CA GLU A 205 17.93 3.95 3.67
C GLU A 205 18.51 4.64 4.93
N ARG A 206 18.01 5.83 5.27
CA ARG A 206 18.47 6.59 6.45
C ARG A 206 18.09 5.90 7.76
N PHE A 207 16.91 5.32 7.84
CA PHE A 207 16.49 4.54 9.01
C PHE A 207 17.28 3.25 9.15
N LEU A 208 17.58 2.55 8.05
CA LEU A 208 18.44 1.36 8.04
C LEU A 208 19.85 1.69 8.56
N ALA A 209 20.40 2.86 8.18
CA ALA A 209 21.70 3.32 8.67
C ALA A 209 21.72 3.58 10.19
N GLN A 210 20.58 3.79 10.84
CA GLN A 210 20.44 3.91 12.29
C GLN A 210 20.12 2.56 12.98
N GLY A 211 20.16 1.45 12.23
CA GLY A 211 19.93 0.10 12.75
C GLY A 211 18.46 -0.26 12.97
N ALA A 212 17.52 0.51 12.39
CA ALA A 212 16.12 0.12 12.34
C ALA A 212 15.89 -1.01 11.31
N MET A 213 14.87 -1.81 11.51
CA MET A 213 14.40 -2.78 10.54
C MET A 213 13.27 -2.14 9.73
N MET A 214 13.49 -1.87 8.44
CA MET A 214 12.50 -1.18 7.62
C MET A 214 11.73 -2.14 6.73
N SER A 215 10.47 -1.78 6.47
CA SER A 215 9.66 -2.32 5.37
C SER A 215 9.15 -1.16 4.52
N GLY A 216 8.98 -1.38 3.22
CA GLY A 216 8.46 -0.37 2.30
C GLY A 216 7.13 -0.74 1.70
N LEU A 217 6.31 0.27 1.43
CA LEU A 217 5.05 0.16 0.72
C LEU A 217 4.99 1.22 -0.38
N ASP A 218 4.70 0.79 -1.61
CA ASP A 218 4.41 1.71 -2.72
C ASP A 218 3.34 1.12 -3.63
N GLN A 219 2.63 1.98 -4.35
CA GLN A 219 1.66 1.56 -5.37
C GLN A 219 2.31 1.31 -6.73
N SER A 220 3.47 1.87 -6.98
CA SER A 220 4.24 1.73 -8.22
C SER A 220 5.18 0.53 -8.13
N GLN A 221 5.00 -0.43 -9.02
CA GLN A 221 5.90 -1.57 -9.12
C GLN A 221 7.29 -1.14 -9.56
N SER A 222 7.39 -0.15 -10.45
CA SER A 222 8.66 0.39 -10.92
C SER A 222 9.45 1.06 -9.80
N MET A 223 8.80 1.84 -8.92
CA MET A 223 9.42 2.41 -7.71
C MET A 223 9.94 1.31 -6.78
N LEU A 224 9.15 0.27 -6.53
CA LEU A 224 9.59 -0.86 -5.72
C LEU A 224 10.78 -1.61 -6.33
N ASN A 225 10.84 -1.74 -7.65
CA ASN A 225 11.96 -2.37 -8.32
C ASN A 225 13.24 -1.54 -8.15
N GLU A 226 13.18 -0.21 -8.28
CA GLU A 226 14.31 0.67 -7.99
C GLU A 226 14.73 0.61 -6.52
N SER A 227 13.77 0.62 -5.60
CA SER A 227 14.05 0.45 -4.16
C SER A 227 14.74 -0.89 -3.86
N ARG A 228 14.30 -1.99 -4.45
CA ARG A 228 14.93 -3.33 -4.30
C ARG A 228 16.32 -3.38 -4.90
N ARG A 229 16.56 -2.69 -6.02
CA ARG A 229 17.89 -2.57 -6.63
C ARG A 229 18.86 -1.83 -5.72
N LYS A 230 18.41 -0.74 -5.09
CA LYS A 230 19.18 0.09 -4.17
C LYS A 230 19.39 -0.58 -2.82
N LEU A 231 18.36 -1.24 -2.29
CA LEU A 231 18.30 -1.84 -0.96
C LEU A 231 17.83 -3.31 -1.06
N PRO A 232 18.68 -4.25 -1.53
CA PRO A 232 18.27 -5.62 -1.87
C PRO A 232 17.66 -6.42 -0.71
N ASN A 233 17.98 -6.07 0.53
CA ASN A 233 17.49 -6.76 1.73
C ASN A 233 16.25 -6.09 2.36
N LEU A 234 15.73 -5.02 1.75
CA LEU A 234 14.57 -4.30 2.26
C LEU A 234 13.28 -5.02 1.83
N PRO A 235 12.47 -5.54 2.76
CA PRO A 235 11.16 -6.07 2.44
C PRO A 235 10.25 -4.96 1.90
N THR A 236 9.74 -5.12 0.67
CA THR A 236 8.80 -4.19 0.08
C THR A 236 7.51 -4.89 -0.31
N ARG A 237 6.41 -4.16 -0.31
CA ARG A 237 5.09 -4.65 -0.74
C ARG A 237 4.42 -3.63 -1.66
N LEU A 238 3.81 -4.14 -2.72
CA LEU A 238 2.89 -3.34 -3.52
C LEU A 238 1.62 -3.07 -2.71
N GLY A 239 1.13 -1.83 -2.68
CA GLY A 239 -0.06 -1.44 -1.93
C GLY A 239 -0.19 0.07 -1.83
N ASN A 240 -1.20 0.54 -1.12
CA ASN A 240 -1.46 1.96 -0.96
C ASN A 240 -1.89 2.31 0.47
N TRP A 241 -2.06 3.59 0.73
CA TRP A 241 -2.44 4.15 2.02
C TRP A 241 -3.76 3.62 2.60
N LEU A 242 -4.72 3.25 1.74
CA LEU A 242 -6.08 2.87 2.14
C LEU A 242 -6.21 1.37 2.44
N SER A 243 -5.16 0.61 2.11
CA SER A 243 -5.11 -0.84 2.31
C SER A 243 -3.65 -1.26 2.50
N ILE A 244 -3.15 -1.07 3.72
CA ILE A 244 -1.77 -1.43 4.08
C ILE A 244 -1.68 -2.95 4.25
N PRO A 245 -0.92 -3.69 3.39
CA PRO A 245 -0.92 -5.14 3.35
C PRO A 245 -0.04 -5.75 4.47
N TYR A 246 -0.28 -5.33 5.71
CA TYR A 246 0.33 -5.84 6.93
C TYR A 246 -0.74 -6.05 8.00
N PHE A 247 -0.49 -6.98 8.91
CA PHE A 247 -1.37 -7.22 10.05
C PHE A 247 -1.30 -6.09 11.07
N GLU A 248 -2.25 -6.09 12.00
CA GLU A 248 -2.31 -5.11 13.08
C GLU A 248 -1.06 -5.19 13.97
N ARG A 249 -0.68 -4.07 14.57
CA ARG A 249 0.38 -3.98 15.58
C ARG A 249 1.71 -4.60 15.13
N THR A 250 2.08 -4.39 13.88
CA THR A 250 3.32 -4.91 13.31
C THR A 250 4.50 -3.97 13.55
N PHE A 251 4.28 -2.64 13.45
CA PHE A 251 5.35 -1.65 13.39
C PHE A 251 5.47 -0.81 14.65
N ASP A 252 6.70 -0.46 15.03
CA ASP A 252 7.02 0.46 16.12
C ASP A 252 6.85 1.92 15.68
N PHE A 253 7.05 2.19 14.38
CA PHE A 253 6.79 3.49 13.78
C PHE A 253 6.38 3.37 12.31
N VAL A 254 5.66 4.39 11.85
CA VAL A 254 5.26 4.57 10.43
C VAL A 254 5.71 5.94 9.98
N VAL A 255 6.34 6.01 8.83
CA VAL A 255 6.83 7.25 8.23
C VAL A 255 6.34 7.39 6.80
N SER A 256 6.25 8.62 6.34
CA SER A 256 6.00 8.92 4.93
C SER A 256 6.49 10.31 4.56
N SER A 257 7.08 10.43 3.39
CA SER A 257 7.60 11.69 2.87
C SER A 257 7.01 12.00 1.50
N PHE A 258 6.38 13.16 1.36
CA PHE A 258 5.88 13.72 0.10
C PHE A 258 4.90 12.83 -0.67
N THR A 259 4.00 12.14 0.04
CA THR A 259 3.00 11.25 -0.58
C THR A 259 1.57 11.46 -0.07
N LEU A 260 1.38 12.15 1.07
CA LEU A 260 0.05 12.39 1.66
C LEU A 260 -0.84 13.26 0.75
N HIS A 261 -0.26 14.15 -0.04
CA HIS A 261 -0.96 15.04 -0.99
C HIS A 261 -1.59 14.30 -2.20
N HIS A 262 -1.37 12.99 -2.31
CA HIS A 262 -2.06 12.15 -3.30
C HIS A 262 -3.44 11.68 -2.83
N LEU A 263 -3.74 11.82 -1.54
CA LEU A 263 -5.01 11.43 -0.94
C LEU A 263 -6.03 12.56 -0.99
N THR A 264 -7.29 12.23 -1.32
CA THR A 264 -8.40 13.18 -1.15
C THR A 264 -8.66 13.46 0.32
N GLU A 265 -9.41 14.54 0.63
CA GLU A 265 -9.76 14.88 2.00
C GLU A 265 -10.56 13.75 2.69
N GLU A 266 -11.39 13.02 1.96
CA GLU A 266 -12.13 11.87 2.48
C GLU A 266 -11.23 10.63 2.71
N GLN A 267 -10.13 10.52 1.97
CA GLN A 267 -9.20 9.39 2.07
C GLN A 267 -8.17 9.56 3.18
N LYS A 268 -7.78 10.79 3.55
CA LYS A 268 -6.79 11.06 4.59
C LYS A 268 -7.14 10.43 5.95
N PRO A 269 -8.39 10.56 6.47
CA PRO A 269 -8.78 9.87 7.71
C PRO A 269 -8.64 8.35 7.61
N LEU A 270 -9.04 7.75 6.50
CA LEU A 270 -8.93 6.29 6.28
C LEU A 270 -7.46 5.84 6.25
N ALA A 271 -6.59 6.63 5.66
CA ALA A 271 -5.14 6.37 5.67
C ALA A 271 -4.56 6.43 7.09
N LEU A 272 -4.97 7.40 7.90
CA LEU A 272 -4.55 7.52 9.29
C LEU A 272 -5.09 6.36 10.15
N GLU A 273 -6.30 5.87 9.89
CA GLU A 273 -6.84 4.65 10.51
C GLU A 273 -5.98 3.43 10.18
N GLU A 274 -5.58 3.25 8.91
CA GLU A 274 -4.71 2.15 8.49
C GLU A 274 -3.32 2.23 9.11
N MET A 275 -2.72 3.44 9.18
CA MET A 275 -1.46 3.65 9.90
C MET A 275 -1.59 3.26 11.37
N THR A 276 -2.68 3.71 12.03
CA THR A 276 -2.97 3.37 13.43
C THR A 276 -3.16 1.87 13.62
N ARG A 277 -3.82 1.21 12.69
CA ARG A 277 -4.06 -0.25 12.73
C ARG A 277 -2.76 -1.05 12.74
N VAL A 278 -1.81 -0.68 11.88
CA VAL A 278 -0.54 -1.42 11.75
C VAL A 278 0.48 -1.06 12.82
N LEU A 279 0.28 0.03 13.57
CA LEU A 279 1.14 0.45 14.65
C LEU A 279 0.92 -0.38 15.92
N LYS A 280 2.01 -0.72 16.59
CA LYS A 280 2.00 -1.26 17.95
C LYS A 280 1.49 -0.21 18.95
N PRO A 281 1.08 -0.62 20.17
CA PRO A 281 0.84 0.34 21.26
C PRO A 281 2.05 1.26 21.44
N ARG A 282 1.81 2.58 21.65
CA ARG A 282 2.86 3.61 21.70
C ARG A 282 3.66 3.78 20.41
N GLY A 283 3.14 3.29 19.28
CA GLY A 283 3.75 3.50 17.98
C GLY A 283 3.81 4.98 17.61
N ARG A 284 4.77 5.33 16.76
CA ARG A 284 5.08 6.69 16.35
C ARG A 284 4.77 6.89 14.87
N ILE A 285 4.30 8.08 14.53
CA ILE A 285 4.07 8.51 13.15
C ILE A 285 4.96 9.74 12.90
N CYS A 286 5.62 9.79 11.74
CA CYS A 286 6.26 11.01 11.26
C CYS A 286 5.96 11.21 9.77
N LEU A 287 5.38 12.35 9.45
CA LEU A 287 4.99 12.73 8.10
C LEU A 287 5.67 14.04 7.72
N VAL A 288 6.22 14.13 6.51
CA VAL A 288 6.65 15.38 5.90
C VAL A 288 5.98 15.53 4.56
N ASP A 289 5.37 16.70 4.32
CA ASP A 289 4.70 16.99 3.05
C ASP A 289 4.50 18.50 2.86
N VAL A 290 4.07 18.86 1.66
CA VAL A 290 3.45 20.15 1.38
C VAL A 290 2.05 20.15 2.01
N MET A 291 1.85 21.01 3.00
CA MET A 291 0.61 21.14 3.75
C MET A 291 0.32 22.62 3.97
N PHE A 292 -0.92 22.98 4.12
CA PHE A 292 -1.32 24.33 4.55
C PHE A 292 -1.72 24.32 6.02
N GLU A 293 -1.54 25.46 6.70
CA GLU A 293 -1.92 25.59 8.11
C GLU A 293 -3.41 25.28 8.31
N HIS A 294 -4.25 25.86 7.43
CA HIS A 294 -5.70 25.69 7.34
C HIS A 294 -6.17 26.19 5.95
N GLU A 295 -7.43 26.01 5.59
CA GLU A 295 -7.96 26.33 4.26
C GLU A 295 -7.79 27.82 3.90
N GLU A 296 -7.97 28.75 4.85
CA GLU A 296 -7.77 30.19 4.56
C GLU A 296 -6.30 30.53 4.26
N ALA A 297 -5.34 29.75 4.80
CA ALA A 297 -3.93 29.91 4.46
C ALA A 297 -3.66 29.41 3.04
N ARG A 298 -4.32 28.33 2.61
CA ARG A 298 -4.27 27.82 1.24
C ARG A 298 -4.80 28.84 0.24
N GLU A 299 -5.96 29.44 0.52
CA GLU A 299 -6.55 30.46 -0.34
C GLU A 299 -5.65 31.70 -0.46
N ARG A 300 -5.10 32.23 0.66
CA ARG A 300 -4.14 33.34 0.61
C ARG A 300 -2.90 33.01 -0.22
N TYR A 301 -2.36 31.81 -0.07
CA TYR A 301 -1.21 31.37 -0.87
C TYR A 301 -1.56 31.31 -2.36
N ARG A 302 -2.75 30.81 -2.69
CA ARG A 302 -3.24 30.80 -4.08
C ARG A 302 -3.34 32.20 -4.65
N GLU A 303 -3.94 33.15 -3.92
CA GLU A 303 -4.05 34.56 -4.35
C GLU A 303 -2.67 35.19 -4.60
N ILE A 304 -1.70 34.92 -3.75
CA ILE A 304 -0.31 35.42 -3.94
C ILE A 304 0.27 34.82 -5.23
N LYS A 305 0.11 33.52 -5.46
CA LYS A 305 0.63 32.85 -6.66
C LYS A 305 -0.07 33.30 -7.94
N GLU A 306 -1.35 33.62 -7.87
CA GLU A 306 -2.09 34.27 -8.98
C GLU A 306 -1.50 35.66 -9.30
N ALA A 307 -1.23 36.47 -8.31
CA ALA A 307 -0.60 37.79 -8.50
C ALA A 307 0.85 37.69 -9.02
N GLU A 308 1.59 36.64 -8.65
CA GLU A 308 2.92 36.34 -9.16
C GLU A 308 2.91 35.73 -10.57
N GLY A 309 1.76 35.23 -11.05
CA GLY A 309 1.62 34.54 -12.32
C GLY A 309 2.23 33.14 -12.35
N ASP A 310 2.41 32.50 -11.18
CA ASP A 310 3.03 31.19 -11.02
C ASP A 310 2.06 30.06 -11.41
N GLN A 311 1.95 29.81 -12.72
CA GLN A 311 1.01 28.85 -13.29
C GLN A 311 1.30 27.39 -12.88
N ASP A 312 2.54 27.05 -12.58
CA ASP A 312 2.90 25.68 -12.18
C ASP A 312 2.41 25.37 -10.77
N VAL A 313 2.57 26.31 -9.83
CA VAL A 313 2.01 26.20 -8.49
C VAL A 313 0.48 26.17 -8.55
N LEU A 314 -0.15 27.08 -9.31
CA LEU A 314 -1.61 27.14 -9.42
C LEU A 314 -2.21 25.85 -9.97
N ARG A 315 -1.59 25.28 -11.02
CA ARG A 315 -1.98 23.97 -11.54
C ARG A 315 -1.85 22.88 -10.49
N SER A 316 -0.73 22.86 -9.76
CA SER A 316 -0.49 21.88 -8.69
C SER A 316 -1.51 22.00 -7.56
N LEU A 317 -1.89 23.22 -7.16
CA LEU A 317 -2.94 23.47 -6.15
C LEU A 317 -4.33 22.98 -6.60
N HIS A 318 -4.58 22.99 -7.92
CA HIS A 318 -5.83 22.47 -8.48
C HIS A 318 -5.84 20.95 -8.59
N GLU A 319 -4.73 20.35 -8.97
CA GLU A 319 -4.63 18.91 -9.26
C GLU A 319 -4.38 18.05 -8.02
N ARG A 320 -3.79 18.63 -6.97
CA ARG A 320 -3.36 17.89 -5.77
C ARG A 320 -4.12 18.30 -4.53
N MET A 321 -4.29 17.33 -3.63
CA MET A 321 -5.07 17.45 -2.39
C MET A 321 -4.13 17.69 -1.20
N TYR A 322 -3.46 18.87 -1.18
CA TYR A 322 -2.57 19.23 -0.06
C TYR A 322 -3.33 19.28 1.24
N ALA A 323 -2.75 18.68 2.29
CA ALA A 323 -3.42 18.53 3.55
C ALA A 323 -3.62 19.88 4.26
N ASP A 324 -4.77 20.06 4.89
CA ASP A 324 -5.00 20.99 5.97
C ASP A 324 -4.35 20.41 7.25
N LYS A 325 -3.25 21.05 7.70
CA LYS A 325 -2.49 20.59 8.86
C LYS A 325 -3.33 20.62 10.12
N SER A 326 -4.20 21.61 10.28
CA SER A 326 -5.04 21.73 11.46
C SER A 326 -6.01 20.57 11.60
N GLN A 327 -6.60 20.12 10.49
CA GLN A 327 -7.48 18.95 10.44
C GLN A 327 -6.70 17.66 10.72
N LEU A 328 -5.50 17.50 10.12
CA LEU A 328 -4.62 16.36 10.37
C LEU A 328 -4.26 16.23 11.85
N LEU A 329 -3.84 17.32 12.47
CA LEU A 329 -3.49 17.36 13.89
C LEU A 329 -4.73 17.15 14.78
N GLY A 330 -5.90 17.69 14.39
CA GLY A 330 -7.18 17.47 15.05
C GLY A 330 -7.51 15.98 15.08
N TRP A 331 -7.51 15.33 13.92
CA TRP A 331 -7.79 13.89 13.82
C TRP A 331 -6.84 13.06 14.71
N LEU A 332 -5.54 13.32 14.66
CA LEU A 332 -4.56 12.60 15.48
C LEU A 332 -4.85 12.75 16.97
N ARG A 333 -5.15 13.96 17.45
CA ARG A 333 -5.47 14.21 18.86
C ARG A 333 -6.75 13.52 19.30
N ASP A 334 -7.79 13.56 18.47
CA ASP A 334 -9.08 12.91 18.73
C ASP A 334 -8.96 11.38 18.81
N HIS A 335 -7.88 10.82 18.19
CA HIS A 335 -7.57 9.38 18.23
C HIS A 335 -6.47 9.02 19.25
N GLY A 336 -6.22 9.88 20.23
CA GLY A 336 -5.34 9.61 21.36
C GLY A 336 -3.84 9.78 21.07
N TYR A 337 -3.48 10.61 20.08
CA TYR A 337 -2.08 10.94 19.80
C TYR A 337 -1.68 12.26 20.44
N VAL A 338 -0.50 12.31 21.02
CA VAL A 338 0.22 13.55 21.34
C VAL A 338 0.99 13.94 20.08
N THR A 339 0.83 15.20 19.66
CA THR A 339 1.38 15.66 18.38
C THR A 339 2.43 16.76 18.58
N MET A 340 3.43 16.77 17.72
CA MET A 340 4.40 17.85 17.53
C MET A 340 4.50 18.18 16.05
N HIS A 341 4.73 19.42 15.69
CA HIS A 341 4.90 19.80 14.28
C HIS A 341 5.91 20.94 14.14
N GLN A 342 6.50 21.07 12.97
CA GLN A 342 7.41 22.14 12.61
C GLN A 342 7.20 22.53 11.14
N ALA A 343 7.21 23.85 10.88
CA ALA A 343 7.28 24.41 9.54
C ALA A 343 8.75 24.59 9.12
N TYR A 344 9.08 24.16 7.93
CA TYR A 344 10.39 24.35 7.29
C TYR A 344 10.34 25.40 6.17
N ALA A 345 9.15 25.67 5.67
CA ALA A 345 8.78 26.78 4.80
C ALA A 345 7.30 27.07 5.00
N GLU A 346 6.74 28.06 4.32
CA GLU A 346 5.34 28.45 4.44
C GLU A 346 4.36 27.28 4.24
N VAL A 347 4.67 26.41 3.27
CA VAL A 347 3.83 25.25 2.92
C VAL A 347 4.49 23.90 3.19
N LEU A 348 5.67 23.87 3.81
CA LEU A 348 6.44 22.65 4.03
C LEU A 348 6.46 22.31 5.51
N HIS A 349 5.71 21.29 5.90
CA HIS A 349 5.51 20.92 7.30
C HIS A 349 5.93 19.48 7.60
N MET A 350 6.44 19.30 8.81
CA MET A 350 6.65 17.98 9.40
C MET A 350 5.71 17.81 10.59
N VAL A 351 5.07 16.67 10.68
CA VAL A 351 4.16 16.28 11.76
C VAL A 351 4.66 14.99 12.39
N TYR A 352 4.80 14.99 13.69
CA TYR A 352 5.09 13.83 14.51
C TYR A 352 3.92 13.56 15.45
N ALA A 353 3.61 12.28 15.64
CA ALA A 353 2.58 11.86 16.56
C ALA A 353 3.00 10.57 17.28
N ILE A 354 2.75 10.51 18.57
CA ILE A 354 2.94 9.31 19.38
C ILE A 354 1.63 9.00 20.11
N ARG A 355 1.21 7.74 20.08
CA ARG A 355 0.00 7.34 20.79
C ARG A 355 0.23 7.41 22.29
N ALA A 356 -0.62 8.16 22.99
CA ALA A 356 -0.60 8.21 24.45
C ALA A 356 -0.81 6.79 25.03
N SER A 357 -0.24 6.53 26.19
CA SER A 357 -0.54 5.28 26.92
C SER A 357 -2.00 5.30 27.36
N ASP A 358 -2.70 4.22 27.17
CA ASP A 358 -4.00 3.99 27.80
C ASP A 358 -3.81 3.98 29.33
#